data_862591445d2644d202fbe679f200c129
#
_entry.id   862591445d2644d202fbe679f200c129
#
_cell.length_a   1.000
_cell.length_b   1.000
_cell.length_c   1.000
_cell.angle_alpha   90.00
_cell.angle_beta   90.00
_cell.angle_gamma   90.00
#
_symmetry.space_group_name_H-M   'P 1'
#
loop_
_entity.id
_entity.type
_entity.pdbx_description
1 polymer ?
#
loop_
_entity_poly.entity_id
_entity_poly.type
_entity_poly.pdbx_seq_one_letter_code
_entity_poly.pdbx_strand_id
1 'polypeptide(L)'
;MAGTLNDTPGSNRLHIGVFGKTNSGKSSFINAFTHQEVSIVADVAGTTTDPVYKPMEISPLGPCVIIDTAGFDDETELGERRVEKTKLAAEKADIAVIVVSGADACREDASETKDAKEKLQQSSEKNQENLPDLTEELKWYQFLKEKNTPVLFLVGKADIDPHTDELASYIKEKTGKQALTVSAKTGVGIDAVREELARLVPENYGDRLITGDLVTEEDFVLLVMPQDIQAPKGRLILPQVQTLRELLDKKCLVMSVTTDKLLPALAALKEPPKLIITDSQVFGYVYEHKPKESMLTSFSVLFAAYKGDLPYYVEGAKMLDSLTNESHVLIAECCSHAPLQEDIGRVKIPRMLKKRAGEGITVDIMSGTDFPQDLSGYDLIIQCGACMFNRKYVMSRIDRAKKQQVPMTNYGVTIAHLTGILDKISM
;
A
#
# COMPACT_ATOMS: atom_id res chain seq x y z
N MET A 1 2.27 0.62 18.92
CA MET A 1 1.03 0.92 19.67
C MET A 1 -0.15 0.45 18.81
N ALA A 2 -1.06 -0.36 19.33
CA ALA A 2 -2.28 -0.67 18.62
C ALA A 2 -3.10 0.62 18.52
N GLY A 3 -3.42 1.06 17.30
CA GLY A 3 -4.24 2.25 17.07
C GLY A 3 -5.58 2.12 17.79
N THR A 4 -6.12 3.23 18.24
CA THR A 4 -7.47 3.26 18.81
C THR A 4 -8.51 3.11 17.69
N LEU A 5 -9.76 2.76 18.04
CA LEU A 5 -10.87 2.67 17.06
C LEU A 5 -11.16 4.00 16.35
N ASN A 6 -10.61 5.11 16.88
CA ASN A 6 -10.79 6.46 16.35
C ASN A 6 -9.67 6.89 15.39
N ASP A 7 -8.61 6.09 15.24
CA ASP A 7 -7.50 6.42 14.35
C ASP A 7 -7.78 5.94 12.93
N THR A 8 -7.44 6.76 11.93
CA THR A 8 -7.46 6.32 10.53
C THR A 8 -6.53 5.10 10.37
N PRO A 9 -7.05 3.97 9.87
CA PRO A 9 -6.22 2.78 9.66
C PRO A 9 -5.01 3.08 8.79
N GLY A 10 -3.86 2.50 9.13
CA GLY A 10 -2.63 2.71 8.37
C GLY A 10 -2.78 2.42 6.88
N SER A 11 -3.60 1.43 6.53
CA SER A 11 -3.88 1.04 5.14
C SER A 11 -4.72 2.05 4.34
N ASN A 12 -5.30 3.06 4.99
CA ASN A 12 -6.11 4.11 4.37
C ASN A 12 -5.43 5.49 4.45
N ARG A 13 -4.23 5.56 5.01
CA ARG A 13 -3.41 6.77 5.05
C ARG A 13 -2.63 6.93 3.76
N LEU A 14 -2.37 8.18 3.36
CA LEU A 14 -1.50 8.48 2.22
C LEU A 14 -0.06 8.09 2.55
N HIS A 15 0.52 7.17 1.79
CA HIS A 15 1.90 6.71 2.00
C HIS A 15 2.87 7.56 1.18
N ILE A 16 3.74 8.30 1.87
CA ILE A 16 4.77 9.15 1.25
C ILE A 16 6.13 8.51 1.52
N GLY A 17 6.74 7.95 0.49
CA GLY A 17 8.08 7.36 0.58
C GLY A 17 9.17 8.41 0.35
N VAL A 18 10.17 8.45 1.23
CA VAL A 18 11.33 9.37 1.10
C VAL A 18 12.57 8.55 0.75
N PHE A 19 13.13 8.82 -0.42
CA PHE A 19 14.22 8.07 -1.06
C PHE A 19 15.41 9.00 -1.31
N GLY A 20 16.60 8.45 -1.50
CA GLY A 20 17.83 9.18 -1.81
C GLY A 20 19.06 8.44 -1.31
N LYS A 21 20.24 8.86 -1.73
CA LYS A 21 21.50 8.30 -1.28
C LYS A 21 21.72 8.46 0.23
N THR A 22 22.66 7.73 0.78
CA THR A 22 23.11 7.91 2.15
C THR A 22 23.58 9.37 2.32
N ASN A 23 23.30 9.97 3.46
CA ASN A 23 23.62 11.38 3.77
C ASN A 23 22.98 12.45 2.86
N SER A 24 22.07 12.12 1.96
CA SER A 24 21.36 13.11 1.14
C SER A 24 20.45 14.06 1.94
N GLY A 25 20.24 13.80 3.24
CA GLY A 25 19.43 14.63 4.12
C GLY A 25 17.99 14.17 4.30
N LYS A 26 17.63 12.91 3.93
CA LYS A 26 16.28 12.35 4.09
C LYS A 26 15.72 12.51 5.49
N SER A 27 16.42 12.00 6.49
CA SER A 27 15.96 12.02 7.90
C SER A 27 15.85 13.45 8.43
N SER A 28 16.78 14.33 8.06
CA SER A 28 16.72 15.75 8.41
C SER A 28 15.51 16.44 7.76
N PHE A 29 15.24 16.14 6.48
CA PHE A 29 14.05 16.63 5.78
C PHE A 29 12.78 16.13 6.48
N ILE A 30 12.68 14.84 6.80
CA ILE A 30 11.50 14.26 7.47
C ILE A 30 11.25 14.98 8.80
N ASN A 31 12.27 15.20 9.63
CA ASN A 31 12.14 15.88 10.90
C ASN A 31 11.66 17.33 10.73
N ALA A 32 12.24 18.07 9.77
CA ALA A 32 11.81 19.42 9.47
C ALA A 32 10.37 19.49 8.92
N PHE A 33 10.02 18.58 8.02
CA PHE A 33 8.70 18.50 7.39
C PHE A 33 7.59 18.15 8.38
N THR A 34 7.91 17.30 9.36
CA THR A 34 6.94 16.83 10.37
C THR A 34 6.94 17.67 11.65
N HIS A 35 7.88 18.61 11.81
CA HIS A 35 8.13 19.36 13.05
C HIS A 35 8.33 18.46 14.29
N GLN A 36 8.89 17.26 14.08
CA GLN A 36 9.13 16.28 15.13
C GLN A 36 10.47 15.56 14.88
N GLU A 37 11.14 15.15 15.93
CA GLU A 37 12.28 14.24 15.85
C GLU A 37 11.80 12.80 15.59
N VAL A 38 11.31 12.56 14.37
CA VAL A 38 10.69 11.30 13.96
C VAL A 38 11.74 10.31 13.45
N SER A 39 12.78 10.81 12.82
CA SER A 39 13.86 10.02 12.23
C SER A 39 15.18 10.23 12.97
N ILE A 40 15.95 9.15 13.12
CA ILE A 40 17.27 9.25 13.74
C ILE A 40 18.22 9.88 12.72
N VAL A 41 18.71 11.06 13.01
CA VAL A 41 19.80 11.70 12.27
C VAL A 41 21.10 11.25 12.92
N ALA A 42 21.88 10.43 12.23
CA ALA A 42 23.18 10.01 12.71
C ALA A 42 24.25 10.36 11.67
N ASP A 43 25.40 10.82 12.16
CA ASP A 43 26.57 11.15 11.32
C ASP A 43 27.29 9.88 10.79
N VAL A 44 26.79 8.69 11.15
CA VAL A 44 27.37 7.40 10.73
C VAL A 44 26.54 6.79 9.62
N ALA A 45 27.16 6.51 8.49
CA ALA A 45 26.52 5.84 7.36
C ALA A 45 25.97 4.46 7.77
N GLY A 46 24.72 4.15 7.35
CA GLY A 46 24.10 2.84 7.58
C GLY A 46 23.30 2.69 8.87
N THR A 47 22.87 3.77 9.51
CA THR A 47 22.09 3.73 10.77
C THR A 47 20.66 3.21 10.57
N THR A 48 20.03 3.43 9.41
CA THR A 48 18.69 2.91 9.10
C THR A 48 18.81 1.69 8.21
N THR A 49 18.51 0.50 8.75
CA THR A 49 18.56 -0.77 8.00
C THR A 49 17.22 -1.14 7.40
N ASP A 50 16.13 -0.83 8.07
CA ASP A 50 14.76 -1.14 7.67
C ASP A 50 13.94 0.12 7.42
N PRO A 51 13.05 0.15 6.41
CA PRO A 51 12.13 1.27 6.23
C PRO A 51 11.28 1.49 7.48
N VAL A 52 11.24 2.74 7.95
CA VAL A 52 10.49 3.13 9.14
C VAL A 52 9.17 3.78 8.73
N TYR A 53 8.06 3.24 9.19
CA TYR A 53 6.71 3.73 8.89
C TYR A 53 6.19 4.59 10.04
N LYS A 54 5.91 5.86 9.78
CA LYS A 54 5.46 6.84 10.78
C LYS A 54 4.08 7.38 10.41
N PRO A 55 2.99 6.94 11.09
CA PRO A 55 1.67 7.51 10.90
C PRO A 55 1.59 8.89 11.55
N MET A 56 1.01 9.86 10.84
CA MET A 56 0.80 11.22 11.32
C MET A 56 -0.30 11.95 10.55
N GLU A 57 -0.70 13.12 11.05
CA GLU A 57 -1.59 14.06 10.38
C GLU A 57 -0.76 15.23 9.84
N ILE A 58 -0.88 15.53 8.56
CA ILE A 58 -0.12 16.61 7.89
C ILE A 58 -1.10 17.50 7.15
N SER A 59 -1.24 18.76 7.56
CA SER A 59 -2.06 19.73 6.81
C SER A 59 -1.29 20.20 5.56
N PRO A 60 -1.91 20.29 4.36
CA PRO A 60 -3.31 19.99 4.03
C PRO A 60 -3.56 18.52 3.60
N LEU A 61 -2.58 17.63 3.70
CA LEU A 61 -2.63 16.25 3.19
C LEU A 61 -3.56 15.31 4.00
N GLY A 62 -3.84 15.66 5.28
CA GLY A 62 -4.59 14.79 6.18
C GLY A 62 -3.77 13.62 6.73
N PRO A 63 -4.41 12.45 6.95
CA PRO A 63 -3.76 11.28 7.55
C PRO A 63 -2.75 10.64 6.59
N CYS A 64 -1.46 10.68 6.96
CA CYS A 64 -0.33 10.17 6.18
C CYS A 64 0.44 9.08 6.92
N VAL A 65 1.23 8.33 6.17
CA VAL A 65 2.34 7.50 6.66
C VAL A 65 3.60 7.95 5.92
N ILE A 66 4.55 8.50 6.65
CA ILE A 66 5.89 8.77 6.10
C ILE A 66 6.71 7.48 6.17
N ILE A 67 7.32 7.11 5.05
CA ILE A 67 8.21 5.95 4.96
C ILE A 67 9.62 6.49 4.81
N ASP A 68 10.41 6.43 5.90
CA ASP A 68 11.84 6.74 5.86
C ASP A 68 12.60 5.50 5.39
N THR A 69 13.37 5.63 4.30
CA THR A 69 14.10 4.51 3.69
C THR A 69 15.59 4.63 3.91
N ALA A 70 16.28 3.49 3.95
CA ALA A 70 17.74 3.47 3.89
C ALA A 70 18.25 4.11 2.58
N GLY A 71 19.49 4.59 2.57
CA GLY A 71 20.17 4.98 1.34
C GLY A 71 20.22 3.82 0.34
N PHE A 72 20.10 4.11 -0.94
CA PHE A 72 20.06 3.10 -2.00
C PHE A 72 21.41 2.91 -2.72
N ASP A 73 22.46 3.51 -2.19
CA ASP A 73 23.84 3.55 -2.70
C ASP A 73 24.82 2.61 -1.95
N ASP A 74 24.29 1.70 -1.13
CA ASP A 74 25.10 0.76 -0.35
C ASP A 74 25.43 -0.50 -1.18
N GLU A 75 26.70 -0.67 -1.59
CA GLU A 75 27.19 -1.79 -2.42
C GLU A 75 27.61 -3.04 -1.60
N THR A 76 27.37 -3.06 -0.28
CA THR A 76 27.69 -4.22 0.56
C THR A 76 26.61 -5.32 0.46
N GLU A 77 26.92 -6.57 0.89
CA GLU A 77 25.91 -7.65 0.99
C GLU A 77 24.70 -7.24 1.86
N LEU A 78 24.92 -6.38 2.85
CA LEU A 78 23.87 -5.77 3.66
C LEU A 78 23.10 -4.74 2.83
N GLY A 79 23.76 -4.07 1.89
CA GLY A 79 23.20 -3.10 0.95
C GLY A 79 22.21 -3.71 -0.01
N GLU A 80 22.46 -4.89 -0.57
CA GLU A 80 21.49 -5.58 -1.44
C GLU A 80 20.15 -5.83 -0.73
N ARG A 81 20.19 -6.29 0.52
CA ARG A 81 18.99 -6.48 1.34
C ARG A 81 18.28 -5.16 1.65
N ARG A 82 19.03 -4.07 1.86
CA ARG A 82 18.46 -2.72 2.06
C ARG A 82 17.78 -2.22 0.80
N VAL A 83 18.39 -2.39 -0.36
CA VAL A 83 17.81 -2.03 -1.67
C VAL A 83 16.52 -2.81 -1.91
N GLU A 84 16.48 -4.12 -1.60
CA GLU A 84 15.26 -4.92 -1.70
C GLU A 84 14.14 -4.40 -0.78
N LYS A 85 14.44 -4.11 0.48
CA LYS A 85 13.48 -3.50 1.42
C LYS A 85 13.02 -2.12 0.97
N THR A 86 13.91 -1.31 0.39
CA THR A 86 13.58 0.00 -0.17
C THR A 86 12.66 -0.15 -1.40
N LYS A 87 12.86 -1.17 -2.26
CA LYS A 87 11.93 -1.49 -3.36
C LYS A 87 10.55 -1.87 -2.84
N LEU A 88 10.46 -2.67 -1.77
CA LEU A 88 9.19 -3.00 -1.13
C LEU A 88 8.50 -1.77 -0.53
N ALA A 89 9.26 -0.84 0.03
CA ALA A 89 8.74 0.44 0.51
C ALA A 89 8.19 1.30 -0.65
N ALA A 90 8.89 1.33 -1.78
CA ALA A 90 8.46 2.03 -2.98
C ALA A 90 7.17 1.45 -3.59
N GLU A 91 6.96 0.13 -3.50
CA GLU A 91 5.71 -0.50 -3.93
C GLU A 91 4.50 -0.11 -3.06
N LYS A 92 4.73 0.38 -1.85
CA LYS A 92 3.69 0.88 -0.93
C LYS A 92 3.47 2.39 -1.03
N ALA A 93 4.43 3.14 -1.59
CA ALA A 93 4.35 4.58 -1.66
C ALA A 93 3.32 5.06 -2.69
N ASP A 94 2.34 5.85 -2.24
CA ASP A 94 1.38 6.53 -3.10
C ASP A 94 2.03 7.73 -3.79
N ILE A 95 2.97 8.41 -3.09
CA ILE A 95 3.82 9.49 -3.59
C ILE A 95 5.26 9.20 -3.15
N ALA A 96 6.22 9.49 -4.02
CA ALA A 96 7.63 9.37 -3.71
C ALA A 96 8.32 10.74 -3.70
N VAL A 97 9.20 10.93 -2.74
CA VAL A 97 10.09 12.08 -2.63
C VAL A 97 11.52 11.59 -2.82
N ILE A 98 12.23 12.07 -3.82
CA ILE A 98 13.65 11.77 -4.03
C ILE A 98 14.46 12.97 -3.56
N VAL A 99 15.26 12.77 -2.51
CA VAL A 99 16.14 13.80 -1.93
C VAL A 99 17.54 13.67 -2.50
N VAL A 100 18.01 14.75 -3.13
CA VAL A 100 19.32 14.89 -3.76
C VAL A 100 20.12 15.95 -3.00
N SER A 101 21.44 15.82 -2.91
CA SER A 101 22.33 16.83 -2.35
C SER A 101 23.69 16.80 -3.04
N GLY A 102 24.24 17.95 -3.36
CA GLY A 102 25.59 18.14 -3.87
C GLY A 102 26.66 18.39 -2.80
N ALA A 103 26.21 18.64 -1.56
CA ALA A 103 27.11 19.09 -0.48
C ALA A 103 28.20 18.09 -0.07
N ASP A 104 28.04 16.80 -0.37
CA ASP A 104 29.04 15.78 -0.04
C ASP A 104 30.11 15.67 -1.11
N ALA A 105 29.81 15.96 -2.38
CA ALA A 105 30.82 16.07 -3.45
C ALA A 105 31.85 17.18 -3.18
N CYS A 106 31.42 18.29 -2.55
CA CYS A 106 32.29 19.39 -2.19
C CYS A 106 33.28 19.08 -1.05
N ARG A 107 33.06 18.00 -0.26
CA ARG A 107 33.94 17.63 0.86
C ARG A 107 35.11 16.76 0.46
N GLU A 108 34.98 15.95 -0.58
CA GLU A 108 36.08 15.10 -1.09
C GLU A 108 37.16 15.96 -1.74
N ASP A 109 36.78 17.04 -2.46
CA ASP A 109 37.75 17.99 -3.06
C ASP A 109 38.46 18.90 -2.04
N ALA A 110 37.91 19.04 -0.83
CA ALA A 110 38.51 19.89 0.20
C ALA A 110 39.64 19.21 1.00
N SER A 111 39.87 17.91 0.84
CA SER A 111 40.92 17.16 1.55
C SER A 111 42.27 17.07 0.79
N GLU A 112 42.30 17.48 -0.49
CA GLU A 112 43.50 17.49 -1.30
C GLU A 112 43.98 18.93 -1.62
N THR A 113 45.05 19.34 -0.94
CA THR A 113 46.08 20.33 -1.26
C THR A 113 45.76 21.81 -1.40
N LYS A 114 46.59 22.59 -0.68
CA LYS A 114 46.66 24.06 -0.64
C LYS A 114 47.01 24.78 -1.95
N ASP A 115 47.20 24.06 -3.06
CA ASP A 115 47.67 24.62 -4.35
C ASP A 115 46.51 24.91 -5.36
N ALA A 116 45.23 24.63 -4.98
CA ALA A 116 44.08 24.79 -5.89
C ALA A 116 43.52 26.21 -5.99
N LYS A 117 43.97 27.15 -5.14
CA LYS A 117 43.42 28.54 -5.13
C LYS A 117 43.84 29.42 -6.31
N GLU A 118 44.84 29.07 -7.10
CA GLU A 118 45.31 29.88 -8.23
C GLU A 118 44.77 29.46 -9.60
N LYS A 119 44.01 28.35 -9.71
CA LYS A 119 43.46 27.88 -11.00
C LYS A 119 42.00 28.29 -11.28
N LEU A 120 41.36 28.99 -10.37
CA LEU A 120 39.90 29.29 -10.39
C LEU A 120 39.52 30.52 -11.24
N GLN A 121 40.44 31.11 -12.04
CA GLN A 121 40.11 32.32 -12.83
C GLN A 121 40.06 32.14 -14.36
N GLN A 122 40.15 30.94 -14.89
CA GLN A 122 40.05 30.74 -16.34
C GLN A 122 39.30 29.45 -16.67
N SER A 123 37.98 29.49 -16.77
CA SER A 123 37.23 28.68 -17.74
C SER A 123 35.72 28.82 -17.58
N SER A 124 35.12 29.60 -18.45
CA SER A 124 33.65 29.74 -18.61
C SER A 124 33.00 28.64 -19.48
N GLU A 125 33.65 27.49 -19.69
CA GLU A 125 33.14 26.41 -20.55
C GLU A 125 33.14 24.99 -19.89
N LYS A 126 33.32 24.88 -18.53
CA LYS A 126 33.38 23.60 -17.81
C LYS A 126 32.33 23.41 -16.73
N ASN A 127 31.07 23.89 -16.92
CA ASN A 127 30.03 23.86 -15.90
C ASN A 127 29.34 22.50 -15.73
N GLN A 128 29.72 21.43 -16.46
CA GLN A 128 29.10 20.09 -16.28
C GLN A 128 29.97 19.09 -15.48
N GLU A 129 31.25 19.39 -15.22
CA GLU A 129 32.17 18.46 -14.56
C GLU A 129 32.08 18.46 -13.00
N ASN A 130 31.30 19.37 -12.40
CA ASN A 130 31.23 19.52 -10.94
C ASN A 130 29.90 19.14 -10.30
N LEU A 131 28.93 18.58 -11.06
CA LEU A 131 27.68 18.10 -10.48
C LEU A 131 27.83 16.66 -9.96
N PRO A 132 27.20 16.33 -8.83
CA PRO A 132 27.22 14.95 -8.32
C PRO A 132 26.59 13.98 -9.31
N ASP A 133 27.08 12.75 -9.33
CA ASP A 133 26.48 11.68 -10.11
C ASP A 133 25.08 11.34 -9.59
N LEU A 134 24.07 11.56 -10.42
CA LEU A 134 22.66 11.26 -10.15
C LEU A 134 22.17 9.97 -10.82
N THR A 135 23.06 9.11 -11.27
CA THR A 135 22.70 7.87 -11.98
C THR A 135 21.73 7.01 -11.18
N GLU A 136 21.97 6.85 -9.89
CA GLU A 136 21.10 6.02 -9.03
C GLU A 136 19.74 6.69 -8.80
N GLU A 137 19.69 7.99 -8.56
CA GLU A 137 18.42 8.73 -8.39
C GLU A 137 17.58 8.67 -9.67
N LEU A 138 18.19 8.74 -10.83
CA LEU A 138 17.50 8.60 -12.12
C LEU A 138 17.01 7.17 -12.36
N LYS A 139 17.75 6.13 -11.95
CA LYS A 139 17.27 4.73 -11.99
C LYS A 139 16.05 4.54 -11.07
N TRP A 140 16.10 5.08 -9.85
CA TRP A 140 14.97 5.04 -8.93
C TRP A 140 13.76 5.82 -9.45
N TYR A 141 13.98 6.96 -10.06
CA TYR A 141 12.91 7.70 -10.74
C TYR A 141 12.24 6.87 -11.82
N GLN A 142 13.01 6.18 -12.67
CA GLN A 142 12.45 5.30 -13.70
C GLN A 142 11.66 4.14 -13.09
N PHE A 143 12.19 3.48 -12.06
CA PHE A 143 11.48 2.43 -11.33
C PHE A 143 10.13 2.90 -10.77
N LEU A 144 10.10 4.08 -10.13
CA LEU A 144 8.87 4.67 -9.57
C LEU A 144 7.88 5.07 -10.67
N LYS A 145 8.39 5.60 -11.79
CA LYS A 145 7.59 5.95 -12.97
C LYS A 145 6.91 4.72 -13.58
N GLU A 146 7.62 3.60 -13.71
CA GLU A 146 7.06 2.33 -14.18
C GLU A 146 5.95 1.79 -13.27
N LYS A 147 6.00 2.14 -11.99
CA LYS A 147 4.96 1.83 -10.99
C LYS A 147 3.84 2.87 -10.95
N ASN A 148 3.82 3.86 -11.85
CA ASN A 148 2.88 4.98 -11.85
C ASN A 148 2.82 5.69 -10.49
N THR A 149 3.97 5.88 -9.84
CA THR A 149 4.07 6.61 -8.58
C THR A 149 4.50 8.04 -8.89
N PRO A 150 3.69 9.07 -8.51
CA PRO A 150 4.10 10.46 -8.62
C PRO A 150 5.40 10.71 -7.85
N VAL A 151 6.33 11.45 -8.46
CA VAL A 151 7.65 11.74 -7.87
C VAL A 151 7.85 13.23 -7.73
N LEU A 152 8.28 13.66 -6.55
CA LEU A 152 8.79 14.99 -6.24
C LEU A 152 10.29 14.90 -6.00
N PHE A 153 11.07 15.71 -6.69
CA PHE A 153 12.49 15.87 -6.41
C PHE A 153 12.73 17.02 -5.44
N LEU A 154 13.58 16.79 -4.44
CA LEU A 154 14.06 17.81 -3.52
C LEU A 154 15.58 17.93 -3.64
N VAL A 155 16.07 19.15 -3.81
CA VAL A 155 17.48 19.47 -3.65
C VAL A 155 17.67 19.95 -2.21
N GLY A 156 18.25 19.09 -1.38
CA GLY A 156 18.47 19.32 0.06
C GLY A 156 19.70 20.15 0.35
N LYS A 157 19.86 20.50 1.65
CA LYS A 157 21.04 21.23 2.18
C LYS A 157 21.27 22.61 1.53
N ALA A 158 20.21 23.29 1.10
CA ALA A 158 20.28 24.57 0.40
C ALA A 158 20.97 25.71 1.19
N ASP A 159 21.17 25.53 2.48
CA ASP A 159 21.92 26.46 3.33
C ASP A 159 23.44 26.34 3.20
N ILE A 160 23.93 25.24 2.63
CA ILE A 160 25.39 24.97 2.51
C ILE A 160 25.82 24.51 1.11
N ASP A 161 24.90 24.08 0.26
CA ASP A 161 25.19 23.60 -1.09
C ASP A 161 25.06 24.74 -2.12
N PRO A 162 26.17 25.19 -2.72
CA PRO A 162 26.16 26.29 -3.70
C PRO A 162 25.59 25.88 -5.07
N HIS A 163 25.42 24.56 -5.34
CA HIS A 163 25.02 24.02 -6.65
C HIS A 163 23.53 23.67 -6.72
N THR A 164 22.71 24.13 -5.77
CA THR A 164 21.27 23.76 -5.70
C THR A 164 20.49 24.09 -6.96
N ASP A 165 20.73 25.28 -7.58
CA ASP A 165 20.02 25.71 -8.79
C ASP A 165 20.48 24.94 -10.04
N GLU A 166 21.75 24.58 -10.09
CA GLU A 166 22.34 23.76 -11.17
C GLU A 166 21.79 22.35 -11.10
N LEU A 167 21.71 21.75 -9.90
CA LEU A 167 21.11 20.45 -9.67
C LEU A 167 19.63 20.42 -10.03
N ALA A 168 18.87 21.43 -9.62
CA ALA A 168 17.46 21.54 -9.98
C ALA A 168 17.25 21.65 -11.50
N SER A 169 18.12 22.41 -12.17
CA SER A 169 18.10 22.54 -13.63
C SER A 169 18.44 21.22 -14.34
N TYR A 170 19.45 20.51 -13.85
CA TYR A 170 19.85 19.20 -14.38
C TYR A 170 18.75 18.15 -14.21
N ILE A 171 18.11 18.08 -13.03
CA ILE A 171 16.97 17.19 -12.78
C ILE A 171 15.82 17.48 -13.75
N LYS A 172 15.52 18.76 -13.97
CA LYS A 172 14.49 19.19 -14.92
C LYS A 172 14.82 18.77 -16.35
N GLU A 173 16.07 18.92 -16.78
CA GLU A 173 16.53 18.48 -18.10
C GLU A 173 16.35 16.96 -18.28
N LYS A 174 16.78 16.15 -17.31
CA LYS A 174 16.79 14.68 -17.42
C LYS A 174 15.40 14.05 -17.21
N THR A 175 14.54 14.66 -16.41
CA THR A 175 13.27 14.04 -15.99
C THR A 175 12.02 14.77 -16.47
N GLY A 176 12.16 16.03 -16.90
CA GLY A 176 11.04 16.93 -17.17
C GLY A 176 10.31 17.41 -15.90
N LYS A 177 10.78 17.02 -14.71
CA LYS A 177 10.19 17.39 -13.42
C LYS A 177 10.93 18.56 -12.79
N GLN A 178 10.20 19.48 -12.18
CA GLN A 178 10.81 20.55 -11.41
C GLN A 178 11.21 20.01 -10.03
N ALA A 179 12.42 20.33 -9.59
CA ALA A 179 12.87 20.04 -8.23
C ALA A 179 12.62 21.27 -7.33
N LEU A 180 12.29 21.03 -6.07
CA LEU A 180 12.19 22.06 -5.05
C LEU A 180 13.47 22.10 -4.21
N THR A 181 13.98 23.30 -3.98
CA THR A 181 15.17 23.53 -3.16
C THR A 181 14.75 23.69 -1.69
N VAL A 182 15.37 22.92 -0.78
CA VAL A 182 14.99 22.90 0.64
C VAL A 182 16.21 22.93 1.57
N SER A 183 16.04 23.57 2.71
CA SER A 183 16.95 23.43 3.85
C SER A 183 16.18 22.97 5.08
N ALA A 184 16.48 21.75 5.54
CA ALA A 184 15.92 21.21 6.77
C ALA A 184 16.35 22.01 8.02
N LYS A 185 17.54 22.64 7.96
CA LYS A 185 18.11 23.41 9.06
C LYS A 185 17.41 24.76 9.24
N THR A 186 17.11 25.45 8.15
CA THR A 186 16.51 26.79 8.19
C THR A 186 15.00 26.78 7.99
N GLY A 187 14.42 25.66 7.54
CA GLY A 187 13.00 25.52 7.20
C GLY A 187 12.63 26.07 5.82
N VAL A 188 13.60 26.61 5.08
CA VAL A 188 13.34 27.15 3.73
C VAL A 188 12.84 26.05 2.81
N GLY A 189 11.78 26.35 2.05
CA GLY A 189 11.17 25.46 1.05
C GLY A 189 10.21 24.40 1.62
N ILE A 190 10.14 24.17 2.94
CA ILE A 190 9.33 23.10 3.55
C ILE A 190 7.83 23.28 3.26
N ASP A 191 7.31 24.52 3.33
CA ASP A 191 5.88 24.77 3.05
C ASP A 191 5.55 24.57 1.57
N ALA A 192 6.45 24.93 0.66
CA ALA A 192 6.29 24.67 -0.77
C ALA A 192 6.23 23.17 -1.06
N VAL A 193 6.99 22.35 -0.31
CA VAL A 193 6.91 20.88 -0.42
C VAL A 193 5.53 20.37 -0.01
N ARG A 194 4.92 20.92 1.06
CA ARG A 194 3.57 20.53 1.49
C ARG A 194 2.52 20.80 0.41
N GLU A 195 2.59 22.00 -0.19
CA GLU A 195 1.69 22.39 -1.26
C GLU A 195 1.86 21.50 -2.50
N GLU A 196 3.10 21.22 -2.88
CA GLU A 196 3.37 20.39 -4.06
C GLU A 196 2.98 18.93 -3.84
N LEU A 197 3.24 18.37 -2.65
CA LEU A 197 2.74 17.04 -2.30
C LEU A 197 1.21 16.98 -2.37
N ALA A 198 0.50 18.02 -1.93
CA ALA A 198 -0.95 18.08 -2.03
C ALA A 198 -1.45 18.07 -3.49
N ARG A 199 -0.70 18.70 -4.42
CA ARG A 199 -1.01 18.65 -5.85
C ARG A 199 -0.71 17.30 -6.49
N LEU A 200 0.25 16.55 -5.93
CA LEU A 200 0.63 15.22 -6.41
C LEU A 200 -0.26 14.10 -5.90
N VAL A 201 -1.12 14.37 -4.91
CA VAL A 201 -2.12 13.38 -4.47
C VAL A 201 -2.96 12.96 -5.67
N PRO A 202 -3.06 11.64 -5.98
CA PRO A 202 -3.86 11.18 -7.11
C PRO A 202 -5.31 11.69 -7.00
N GLU A 203 -5.88 12.21 -8.09
CA GLU A 203 -7.23 12.81 -8.12
C GLU A 203 -8.31 11.91 -7.51
N ASN A 204 -8.17 10.60 -7.64
CA ASN A 204 -9.11 9.61 -7.09
C ASN A 204 -8.66 9.03 -5.73
N TYR A 205 -7.70 9.69 -5.05
CA TYR A 205 -7.26 9.23 -3.74
C TYR A 205 -8.34 9.57 -2.70
N GLY A 206 -8.88 8.53 -2.05
CA GLY A 206 -9.96 8.71 -1.07
C GLY A 206 -11.39 8.70 -1.63
N ASP A 207 -11.59 8.85 -2.95
CA ASP A 207 -12.93 8.87 -3.57
C ASP A 207 -13.54 7.48 -3.74
N ARG A 208 -12.74 6.42 -3.59
CA ARG A 208 -13.25 5.07 -3.71
C ARG A 208 -14.08 4.69 -2.50
N LEU A 209 -15.26 4.20 -2.80
CA LEU A 209 -16.21 3.73 -1.81
C LEU A 209 -16.16 2.20 -1.71
N ILE A 210 -16.24 1.68 -0.48
CA ILE A 210 -16.25 0.22 -0.23
C ILE A 210 -17.49 -0.41 -0.84
N THR A 211 -18.63 0.24 -0.65
CA THR A 211 -19.92 -0.22 -1.18
C THR A 211 -20.22 0.29 -2.59
N GLY A 212 -19.32 1.10 -3.19
CA GLY A 212 -19.51 1.65 -4.54
C GLY A 212 -20.90 2.27 -4.71
N ASP A 213 -21.57 1.90 -5.81
CA ASP A 213 -22.92 2.37 -6.16
C ASP A 213 -24.03 1.42 -5.70
N LEU A 214 -23.71 0.39 -4.89
CA LEU A 214 -24.71 -0.57 -4.43
C LEU A 214 -25.78 0.07 -3.53
N VAL A 215 -25.43 1.12 -2.81
CA VAL A 215 -26.30 1.84 -1.89
C VAL A 215 -26.08 3.34 -1.93
N THR A 216 -27.15 4.08 -1.68
CA THR A 216 -27.22 5.54 -1.63
C THR A 216 -27.83 6.02 -0.32
N GLU A 217 -27.96 7.34 -0.12
CA GLU A 217 -28.61 7.95 1.05
C GLU A 217 -30.01 7.35 1.28
N GLU A 218 -30.38 7.13 2.54
CA GLU A 218 -31.63 6.54 3.02
C GLU A 218 -31.85 5.05 2.73
N ASP A 219 -30.98 4.40 1.94
CA ASP A 219 -31.06 2.95 1.74
C ASP A 219 -30.87 2.19 3.05
N PHE A 220 -31.67 1.16 3.25
CA PHE A 220 -31.53 0.29 4.42
C PHE A 220 -30.57 -0.86 4.15
N VAL A 221 -29.53 -0.96 4.98
CA VAL A 221 -28.47 -1.98 4.89
C VAL A 221 -28.43 -2.84 6.14
N LEU A 222 -28.46 -4.16 5.98
CA LEU A 222 -28.32 -5.13 7.05
C LEU A 222 -26.92 -5.75 7.04
N LEU A 223 -26.15 -5.56 8.11
CA LEU A 223 -24.87 -6.18 8.32
C LEU A 223 -25.03 -7.46 9.14
N VAL A 224 -24.68 -8.61 8.57
CA VAL A 224 -24.72 -9.91 9.27
C VAL A 224 -23.30 -10.33 9.59
N MET A 225 -22.91 -10.13 10.85
CA MET A 225 -21.54 -10.29 11.32
C MET A 225 -21.45 -11.41 12.35
N PRO A 226 -20.95 -12.60 11.99
CA PRO A 226 -20.64 -13.62 12.98
C PRO A 226 -19.60 -13.06 13.97
N GLN A 227 -19.61 -13.52 15.20
CA GLN A 227 -18.56 -13.19 16.15
C GLN A 227 -17.26 -13.87 15.68
N ASP A 228 -16.30 -13.05 15.26
CA ASP A 228 -14.99 -13.52 14.85
C ASP A 228 -14.13 -13.79 16.10
N ILE A 229 -13.71 -15.03 16.28
CA ILE A 229 -12.82 -15.46 17.37
C ILE A 229 -11.44 -14.75 17.28
N GLN A 230 -11.05 -14.30 16.07
CA GLN A 230 -9.79 -13.58 15.86
C GLN A 230 -9.89 -12.10 16.27
N ALA A 231 -11.08 -11.56 16.37
CA ALA A 231 -11.24 -10.18 16.83
C ALA A 231 -10.98 -10.09 18.35
N PRO A 232 -10.18 -9.11 18.80
CA PRO A 232 -10.05 -8.88 20.24
C PRO A 232 -11.43 -8.65 20.86
N LYS A 233 -11.67 -9.20 22.05
CA LYS A 233 -12.94 -9.04 22.76
C LYS A 233 -13.39 -7.57 22.79
N GLY A 234 -14.62 -7.31 22.34
CA GLY A 234 -15.21 -5.97 22.29
C GLY A 234 -14.83 -5.16 21.04
N ARG A 235 -14.23 -5.78 20.01
CA ARG A 235 -13.88 -5.10 18.74
C ARG A 235 -14.49 -5.83 17.56
N LEU A 236 -14.84 -5.06 16.54
CA LEU A 236 -15.12 -5.54 15.18
C LEU A 236 -13.80 -5.65 14.40
N ILE A 237 -13.77 -6.51 13.39
CA ILE A 237 -12.63 -6.55 12.46
C ILE A 237 -12.63 -5.32 11.55
N LEU A 238 -11.46 -4.95 11.05
CA LEU A 238 -11.26 -3.73 10.29
C LEU A 238 -12.23 -3.55 9.10
N PRO A 239 -12.50 -4.55 8.25
CA PRO A 239 -13.47 -4.42 7.16
C PRO A 239 -14.89 -4.07 7.65
N GLN A 240 -15.34 -4.65 8.75
CA GLN A 240 -16.66 -4.39 9.32
C GLN A 240 -16.77 -2.93 9.79
N VAL A 241 -15.75 -2.44 10.52
CA VAL A 241 -15.71 -1.05 11.02
C VAL A 241 -15.71 -0.05 9.86
N GLN A 242 -14.86 -0.28 8.85
CA GLN A 242 -14.74 0.63 7.71
C GLN A 242 -16.03 0.68 6.88
N THR A 243 -16.65 -0.48 6.62
CA THR A 243 -17.91 -0.54 5.87
C THR A 243 -19.03 0.16 6.64
N LEU A 244 -19.15 -0.11 7.95
CA LEU A 244 -20.14 0.56 8.80
C LEU A 244 -19.93 2.07 8.78
N ARG A 245 -18.70 2.55 8.91
CA ARG A 245 -18.39 3.98 8.87
C ARG A 245 -18.77 4.61 7.54
N GLU A 246 -18.44 3.98 6.42
CA GLU A 246 -18.80 4.49 5.09
C GLU A 246 -20.33 4.57 4.90
N LEU A 247 -21.07 3.55 5.33
CA LEU A 247 -22.52 3.55 5.26
C LEU A 247 -23.14 4.71 6.05
N LEU A 248 -22.58 5.04 7.23
CA LEU A 248 -23.00 6.21 8.01
C LEU A 248 -22.65 7.53 7.29
N ASP A 249 -21.47 7.61 6.68
CA ASP A 249 -21.08 8.79 5.89
C ASP A 249 -21.97 8.99 4.66
N LYS A 250 -22.48 7.89 4.07
CA LYS A 250 -23.51 7.88 3.00
C LYS A 250 -24.93 8.15 3.52
N LYS A 251 -25.13 8.30 4.83
CA LYS A 251 -26.42 8.47 5.50
C LYS A 251 -27.41 7.31 5.23
N CYS A 252 -26.88 6.10 5.11
CA CYS A 252 -27.70 4.89 5.05
C CYS A 252 -28.28 4.56 6.43
N LEU A 253 -29.44 3.87 6.41
CA LEU A 253 -30.00 3.24 7.60
C LEU A 253 -29.35 1.88 7.82
N VAL A 254 -28.64 1.69 8.95
CA VAL A 254 -27.85 0.49 9.16
C VAL A 254 -28.30 -0.28 10.38
N MET A 255 -28.61 -1.56 10.18
CA MET A 255 -28.79 -2.52 11.27
C MET A 255 -27.65 -3.55 11.24
N SER A 256 -27.12 -3.91 12.38
CA SER A 256 -26.08 -4.96 12.50
C SER A 256 -26.54 -6.05 13.45
N VAL A 257 -26.37 -7.29 13.04
CA VAL A 257 -26.78 -8.48 13.81
C VAL A 257 -25.77 -9.61 13.68
N THR A 258 -25.79 -10.52 14.63
CA THR A 258 -25.10 -11.80 14.52
C THR A 258 -25.91 -12.77 13.64
N THR A 259 -25.26 -13.83 13.13
CA THR A 259 -25.87 -14.78 12.20
C THR A 259 -27.16 -15.43 12.76
N ASP A 260 -27.19 -15.75 14.05
CA ASP A 260 -28.37 -16.32 14.74
C ASP A 260 -29.55 -15.35 14.89
N LYS A 261 -29.30 -14.06 14.70
CA LYS A 261 -30.32 -13.00 14.77
C LYS A 261 -30.80 -12.52 13.39
N LEU A 262 -30.36 -13.13 12.29
CA LEU A 262 -30.78 -12.75 10.95
C LEU A 262 -32.33 -12.80 10.80
N LEU A 263 -32.95 -13.95 11.11
CA LEU A 263 -34.39 -14.11 10.95
C LEU A 263 -35.22 -13.20 11.86
N PRO A 264 -34.90 -13.08 13.17
CA PRO A 264 -35.55 -12.08 14.02
C PRO A 264 -35.40 -10.65 13.53
N ALA A 265 -34.23 -10.28 12.98
CA ALA A 265 -34.00 -8.94 12.43
C ALA A 265 -34.88 -8.70 11.21
N LEU A 266 -34.89 -9.62 10.24
CA LEU A 266 -35.75 -9.51 9.05
C LEU A 266 -37.23 -9.43 9.41
N ALA A 267 -37.69 -10.18 10.43
CA ALA A 267 -39.08 -10.13 10.89
C ALA A 267 -39.45 -8.81 11.60
N ALA A 268 -38.49 -8.10 12.15
CA ALA A 268 -38.70 -6.80 12.80
C ALA A 268 -38.74 -5.62 11.80
N LEU A 269 -38.36 -5.83 10.55
CA LEU A 269 -38.33 -4.79 9.52
C LEU A 269 -39.71 -4.66 8.85
N LYS A 270 -40.10 -3.42 8.59
CA LYS A 270 -41.31 -3.10 7.81
C LYS A 270 -41.13 -3.41 6.32
N GLU A 271 -39.92 -3.19 5.83
CA GLU A 271 -39.52 -3.40 4.43
C GLU A 271 -38.22 -4.18 4.37
N PRO A 272 -37.99 -5.00 3.32
CA PRO A 272 -36.74 -5.72 3.18
C PRO A 272 -35.55 -4.78 2.99
N PRO A 273 -34.36 -5.10 3.55
CA PRO A 273 -33.16 -4.29 3.32
C PRO A 273 -32.80 -4.29 1.82
N LYS A 274 -32.32 -3.16 1.32
CA LYS A 274 -31.83 -3.07 -0.06
C LYS A 274 -30.58 -3.95 -0.25
N LEU A 275 -29.66 -3.90 0.71
CA LEU A 275 -28.43 -4.66 0.66
C LEU A 275 -28.21 -5.39 1.99
N ILE A 276 -27.79 -6.65 1.90
CA ILE A 276 -27.28 -7.43 3.02
C ILE A 276 -25.79 -7.66 2.80
N ILE A 277 -24.95 -7.30 3.78
CA ILE A 277 -23.50 -7.50 3.75
C ILE A 277 -23.14 -8.48 4.85
N THR A 278 -22.41 -9.55 4.51
CA THR A 278 -22.06 -10.59 5.45
C THR A 278 -20.61 -11.04 5.33
N ASP A 279 -20.14 -11.85 6.27
CA ASP A 279 -18.87 -12.56 6.12
C ASP A 279 -19.03 -13.75 5.17
N SER A 280 -18.01 -13.99 4.35
CA SER A 280 -18.01 -15.08 3.37
C SER A 280 -18.22 -16.47 4.00
N GLN A 281 -17.95 -16.61 5.30
CA GLN A 281 -18.14 -17.87 6.04
C GLN A 281 -19.61 -18.29 6.20
N VAL A 282 -20.51 -17.32 6.29
CA VAL A 282 -21.96 -17.56 6.52
C VAL A 282 -22.80 -17.20 5.29
N PHE A 283 -22.16 -17.02 4.16
CA PHE A 283 -22.76 -16.58 2.90
C PHE A 283 -23.94 -17.47 2.50
N GLY A 284 -23.74 -18.81 2.47
CA GLY A 284 -24.78 -19.78 2.08
C GLY A 284 -26.03 -19.64 2.94
N TYR A 285 -25.85 -19.58 4.25
CA TYR A 285 -26.97 -19.42 5.18
C TYR A 285 -27.74 -18.13 4.94
N VAL A 286 -27.05 -16.99 4.77
CA VAL A 286 -27.71 -15.70 4.51
C VAL A 286 -28.40 -15.72 3.15
N TYR A 287 -27.81 -16.33 2.13
CA TYR A 287 -28.42 -16.46 0.81
C TYR A 287 -29.75 -17.22 0.83
N GLU A 288 -29.81 -18.32 1.57
CA GLU A 288 -31.03 -19.14 1.70
C GLU A 288 -32.17 -18.42 2.43
N HIS A 289 -31.86 -17.49 3.32
CA HIS A 289 -32.83 -16.84 4.21
C HIS A 289 -33.13 -15.39 3.88
N LYS A 290 -32.37 -14.78 2.96
CA LYS A 290 -32.60 -13.38 2.58
C LYS A 290 -33.90 -13.19 1.80
N PRO A 291 -34.56 -12.01 1.89
CA PRO A 291 -35.61 -11.63 0.98
C PRO A 291 -35.14 -11.67 -0.48
N LYS A 292 -36.01 -12.02 -1.41
CA LYS A 292 -35.67 -12.11 -2.85
C LYS A 292 -35.22 -10.76 -3.40
N GLU A 293 -35.84 -9.70 -2.94
CA GLU A 293 -35.62 -8.31 -3.36
C GLU A 293 -34.30 -7.75 -2.87
N SER A 294 -33.77 -8.28 -1.78
CA SER A 294 -32.53 -7.80 -1.18
C SER A 294 -31.32 -8.25 -1.99
N MET A 295 -30.42 -7.33 -2.30
CA MET A 295 -29.08 -7.65 -2.80
C MET A 295 -28.25 -8.30 -1.69
N LEU A 296 -27.26 -9.07 -2.07
CA LEU A 296 -26.34 -9.73 -1.13
C LEU A 296 -24.90 -9.58 -1.60
N THR A 297 -24.02 -9.23 -0.69
CA THR A 297 -22.58 -9.21 -0.91
C THR A 297 -21.82 -9.60 0.37
N SER A 298 -20.49 -9.64 0.31
CA SER A 298 -19.67 -9.87 1.50
C SER A 298 -18.62 -8.80 1.68
N PHE A 299 -18.16 -8.61 2.94
CA PHE A 299 -17.06 -7.71 3.25
C PHE A 299 -15.81 -8.03 2.40
N SER A 300 -15.49 -9.32 2.21
CA SER A 300 -14.33 -9.72 1.41
C SER A 300 -14.44 -9.37 -0.06
N VAL A 301 -15.64 -9.45 -0.65
CA VAL A 301 -15.88 -9.07 -2.05
C VAL A 301 -15.85 -7.56 -2.21
N LEU A 302 -16.48 -6.83 -1.28
CA LEU A 302 -16.40 -5.36 -1.27
C LEU A 302 -14.94 -4.87 -1.17
N PHE A 303 -14.15 -5.49 -0.30
CA PHE A 303 -12.73 -5.15 -0.17
C PHE A 303 -11.87 -5.59 -1.37
N ALA A 304 -12.28 -6.65 -2.10
CA ALA A 304 -11.67 -7.01 -3.36
C ALA A 304 -11.84 -5.92 -4.43
N ALA A 305 -13.02 -5.29 -4.49
CA ALA A 305 -13.29 -4.15 -5.36
C ALA A 305 -12.58 -2.88 -4.86
N TYR A 306 -12.66 -2.59 -3.57
CA TYR A 306 -12.10 -1.38 -2.96
C TYR A 306 -10.58 -1.30 -3.07
N LYS A 307 -9.87 -2.38 -2.77
CA LYS A 307 -8.39 -2.42 -2.73
C LYS A 307 -7.74 -3.09 -3.93
N GLY A 308 -8.45 -3.91 -4.69
CA GLY A 308 -7.93 -4.69 -5.79
C GLY A 308 -8.57 -4.37 -7.14
N ASP A 309 -8.61 -5.41 -7.96
CA ASP A 309 -9.23 -5.45 -9.29
C ASP A 309 -10.23 -6.61 -9.30
N LEU A 310 -11.50 -6.30 -8.97
CA LEU A 310 -12.53 -7.32 -8.83
C LEU A 310 -12.78 -8.10 -10.12
N PRO A 311 -12.89 -7.48 -11.30
CA PRO A 311 -13.01 -8.20 -12.55
C PRO A 311 -11.88 -9.22 -12.77
N TYR A 312 -10.64 -8.84 -12.48
CA TYR A 312 -9.48 -9.73 -12.60
C TYR A 312 -9.55 -10.90 -11.60
N TYR A 313 -9.98 -10.64 -10.37
CA TYR A 313 -10.17 -11.69 -9.37
C TYR A 313 -11.28 -12.66 -9.72
N VAL A 314 -12.39 -12.19 -10.31
CA VAL A 314 -13.49 -13.03 -10.78
C VAL A 314 -13.04 -13.90 -11.95
N GLU A 315 -12.29 -13.33 -12.89
CA GLU A 315 -11.72 -14.11 -13.99
C GLU A 315 -10.71 -15.15 -13.50
N GLY A 316 -9.82 -14.76 -12.59
CA GLY A 316 -8.84 -15.65 -11.95
C GLY A 316 -9.50 -16.80 -11.17
N ALA A 317 -10.69 -16.59 -10.60
CA ALA A 317 -11.42 -17.64 -9.89
C ALA A 317 -11.87 -18.80 -10.77
N LYS A 318 -12.05 -18.58 -12.07
CA LYS A 318 -12.37 -19.66 -13.03
C LYS A 318 -11.28 -20.74 -13.08
N MET A 319 -10.03 -20.38 -12.75
CA MET A 319 -8.94 -21.34 -12.66
C MET A 319 -9.18 -22.41 -11.59
N LEU A 320 -9.99 -22.12 -10.55
CA LEU A 320 -10.38 -23.09 -9.53
C LEU A 320 -11.07 -24.33 -10.12
N ASP A 321 -11.73 -24.21 -11.27
CA ASP A 321 -12.41 -25.31 -11.93
C ASP A 321 -11.45 -26.24 -12.70
N SER A 322 -10.25 -25.72 -13.04
CA SER A 322 -9.22 -26.43 -13.81
C SER A 322 -8.10 -27.01 -12.93
N LEU A 323 -8.11 -26.72 -11.61
CA LEU A 323 -7.10 -27.25 -10.70
C LEU A 323 -7.16 -28.77 -10.62
N THR A 324 -5.98 -29.37 -10.57
CA THR A 324 -5.78 -30.81 -10.47
C THR A 324 -4.96 -31.18 -9.25
N ASN A 325 -4.75 -32.48 -9.04
CA ASN A 325 -3.92 -33.01 -7.98
C ASN A 325 -2.42 -32.59 -8.07
N GLU A 326 -1.98 -32.14 -9.24
CA GLU A 326 -0.60 -31.70 -9.51
C GLU A 326 -0.45 -30.17 -9.44
N SER A 327 -1.55 -29.45 -9.27
CA SER A 327 -1.54 -27.98 -9.27
C SER A 327 -0.86 -27.39 -8.03
N HIS A 328 -0.24 -26.22 -8.21
CA HIS A 328 0.47 -25.47 -7.19
C HIS A 328 -0.20 -24.11 -6.98
N VAL A 329 -0.71 -23.87 -5.79
CA VAL A 329 -1.46 -22.65 -5.43
C VAL A 329 -0.72 -21.85 -4.36
N LEU A 330 -0.59 -20.54 -4.57
CA LEU A 330 -0.08 -19.60 -3.58
C LEU A 330 -1.23 -18.93 -2.84
N ILE A 331 -1.28 -19.05 -1.53
CA ILE A 331 -2.11 -18.22 -0.65
C ILE A 331 -1.26 -17.07 -0.13
N ALA A 332 -1.63 -15.83 -0.51
CA ALA A 332 -0.91 -14.61 -0.16
C ALA A 332 -1.64 -13.83 0.92
N GLU A 333 -1.16 -13.91 2.15
CA GLU A 333 -1.70 -13.20 3.30
C GLU A 333 -1.05 -11.83 3.48
N CYS A 334 -1.79 -10.88 4.07
CA CYS A 334 -1.28 -9.56 4.43
C CYS A 334 -0.91 -9.44 5.91
N CYS A 335 -1.40 -10.35 6.73
CA CYS A 335 -1.21 -10.35 8.17
C CYS A 335 -0.14 -11.36 8.56
N SER A 336 0.61 -11.06 9.62
CA SER A 336 1.64 -11.95 10.20
C SER A 336 1.25 -12.46 11.59
N HIS A 337 -0.07 -12.52 11.89
CA HIS A 337 -0.52 -13.02 13.19
C HIS A 337 -0.53 -14.56 13.24
N ALA A 338 -0.42 -15.10 14.45
CA ALA A 338 -0.43 -16.54 14.66
C ALA A 338 -1.75 -17.15 14.17
N PRO A 339 -1.72 -18.26 13.40
CA PRO A 339 -2.93 -18.90 12.90
C PRO A 339 -3.76 -19.52 14.03
N LEU A 340 -5.07 -19.39 13.94
CA LEU A 340 -6.02 -20.10 14.78
C LEU A 340 -6.50 -21.41 14.15
N GLN A 341 -7.14 -22.28 14.91
CA GLN A 341 -7.58 -23.60 14.45
C GLN A 341 -8.59 -23.58 13.28
N GLU A 342 -9.28 -22.45 13.05
CA GLU A 342 -10.25 -22.26 11.96
C GLU A 342 -9.86 -21.12 11.01
N ASP A 343 -8.57 -20.90 10.81
CA ASP A 343 -8.07 -19.86 9.93
C ASP A 343 -8.54 -20.08 8.48
N ILE A 344 -9.07 -19.01 7.87
CA ILE A 344 -9.64 -19.08 6.51
C ILE A 344 -8.58 -19.45 5.49
N GLY A 345 -7.41 -18.78 5.52
CA GLY A 345 -6.34 -18.97 4.55
C GLY A 345 -5.54 -20.24 4.78
N ARG A 346 -5.33 -20.61 6.04
CA ARG A 346 -4.42 -21.72 6.39
C ARG A 346 -5.13 -23.06 6.54
N VAL A 347 -6.45 -23.06 6.81
CA VAL A 347 -7.20 -24.28 7.06
C VAL A 347 -8.38 -24.44 6.09
N LYS A 348 -9.27 -23.43 6.01
CA LYS A 348 -10.52 -23.55 5.29
C LYS A 348 -10.34 -23.61 3.77
N ILE A 349 -9.62 -22.66 3.19
CA ILE A 349 -9.36 -22.62 1.75
C ILE A 349 -8.54 -23.83 1.30
N PRO A 350 -7.41 -24.22 1.95
CA PRO A 350 -6.70 -25.44 1.58
C PRO A 350 -7.56 -26.71 1.60
N ARG A 351 -8.44 -26.85 2.63
CA ARG A 351 -9.39 -27.97 2.69
C ARG A 351 -10.38 -27.98 1.51
N MET A 352 -10.88 -26.78 1.13
CA MET A 352 -11.78 -26.65 -0.03
C MET A 352 -11.07 -26.98 -1.34
N LEU A 353 -9.82 -26.54 -1.52
CA LEU A 353 -8.98 -26.85 -2.68
C LEU A 353 -8.71 -28.35 -2.78
N LYS A 354 -8.29 -28.99 -1.70
CA LYS A 354 -8.09 -30.45 -1.65
C LYS A 354 -9.37 -31.23 -1.99
N LYS A 355 -10.50 -30.80 -1.46
CA LYS A 355 -11.79 -31.43 -1.79
C LYS A 355 -12.13 -31.30 -3.28
N ARG A 356 -11.70 -30.21 -3.94
CA ARG A 356 -12.00 -29.93 -5.36
C ARG A 356 -11.01 -30.59 -6.30
N ALA A 357 -9.70 -30.43 -6.05
CA ALA A 357 -8.63 -30.82 -6.96
C ALA A 357 -7.94 -32.14 -6.60
N GLY A 358 -8.11 -32.63 -5.36
CA GLY A 358 -7.47 -33.85 -4.84
C GLY A 358 -6.43 -33.54 -3.74
N GLU A 359 -6.05 -34.56 -2.98
CA GLU A 359 -5.15 -34.44 -1.83
C GLU A 359 -3.70 -34.07 -2.19
N GLY A 360 -3.27 -34.30 -3.43
CA GLY A 360 -1.91 -34.02 -3.90
C GLY A 360 -1.66 -32.55 -4.27
N ILE A 361 -2.72 -31.70 -4.33
CA ILE A 361 -2.53 -30.28 -4.62
C ILE A 361 -1.57 -29.64 -3.62
N THR A 362 -0.60 -28.91 -4.13
CA THR A 362 0.36 -28.16 -3.31
C THR A 362 -0.16 -26.76 -3.01
N VAL A 363 -0.10 -26.35 -1.75
CA VAL A 363 -0.56 -25.03 -1.31
C VAL A 363 0.54 -24.40 -0.47
N ASP A 364 1.18 -23.35 -1.01
CA ASP A 364 2.10 -22.50 -0.28
C ASP A 364 1.38 -21.34 0.37
N ILE A 365 1.81 -20.95 1.57
CA ILE A 365 1.24 -19.82 2.29
C ILE A 365 2.35 -18.84 2.62
N MET A 366 2.24 -17.62 2.11
CA MET A 366 3.17 -16.53 2.37
C MET A 366 2.46 -15.36 3.02
N SER A 367 3.11 -14.76 4.01
CA SER A 367 2.51 -13.73 4.86
C SER A 367 3.28 -12.40 4.77
N GLY A 368 2.58 -11.31 5.06
CA GLY A 368 3.21 -9.98 5.10
C GLY A 368 3.75 -9.55 3.74
N THR A 369 5.03 -9.18 3.70
CA THR A 369 5.71 -8.66 2.49
C THR A 369 6.42 -9.75 1.68
N ASP A 370 6.38 -11.00 2.10
CA ASP A 370 7.11 -12.13 1.48
C ASP A 370 6.41 -12.65 0.21
N PHE A 371 5.90 -11.73 -0.60
CA PHE A 371 5.28 -12.08 -1.88
C PHE A 371 6.36 -12.32 -2.94
N PRO A 372 6.41 -13.48 -3.61
CA PRO A 372 7.50 -13.85 -4.49
C PRO A 372 7.68 -12.91 -5.68
N GLN A 373 8.93 -12.72 -6.11
CA GLN A 373 9.23 -11.99 -7.34
C GLN A 373 8.93 -12.85 -8.58
N ASP A 374 9.26 -14.14 -8.53
CA ASP A 374 8.92 -15.13 -9.55
C ASP A 374 7.65 -15.88 -9.14
N LEU A 375 6.63 -15.81 -9.97
CA LEU A 375 5.33 -16.43 -9.78
C LEU A 375 5.11 -17.60 -10.75
N SER A 376 6.04 -17.88 -11.64
CA SER A 376 5.91 -18.85 -12.74
C SER A 376 5.64 -20.29 -12.28
N GLY A 377 5.98 -20.61 -11.02
CA GLY A 377 5.72 -21.92 -10.43
C GLY A 377 4.30 -22.12 -9.89
N TYR A 378 3.41 -21.10 -9.98
CA TYR A 378 2.06 -21.18 -9.44
C TYR A 378 0.99 -21.15 -10.52
N ASP A 379 0.00 -22.05 -10.43
CA ASP A 379 -1.17 -22.09 -11.30
C ASP A 379 -2.22 -21.05 -10.91
N LEU A 380 -2.29 -20.70 -9.61
CA LEU A 380 -3.25 -19.75 -9.07
C LEU A 380 -2.70 -19.06 -7.83
N ILE A 381 -2.98 -17.76 -7.69
CA ILE A 381 -2.72 -16.99 -6.49
C ILE A 381 -4.05 -16.61 -5.83
N ILE A 382 -4.17 -16.88 -4.53
CA ILE A 382 -5.34 -16.51 -3.73
C ILE A 382 -4.93 -15.47 -2.69
N GLN A 383 -5.27 -14.22 -2.93
CA GLN A 383 -4.97 -13.08 -2.05
C GLN A 383 -5.99 -12.99 -0.91
N CYS A 384 -5.56 -12.71 0.31
CA CYS A 384 -6.48 -12.37 1.40
C CYS A 384 -7.18 -11.01 1.17
N GLY A 385 -8.09 -10.61 2.08
CA GLY A 385 -8.82 -9.33 1.99
C GLY A 385 -7.96 -8.06 2.08
N ALA A 386 -6.66 -8.20 2.31
CA ALA A 386 -5.66 -7.12 2.31
C ALA A 386 -6.00 -5.91 3.22
N CYS A 387 -6.69 -6.15 4.34
CA CYS A 387 -7.14 -5.09 5.24
C CYS A 387 -5.98 -4.26 5.85
N MET A 388 -4.79 -4.84 6.00
CA MET A 388 -3.61 -4.19 6.56
C MET A 388 -2.73 -3.48 5.52
N PHE A 389 -2.98 -3.70 4.22
CA PHE A 389 -2.21 -3.09 3.14
C PHE A 389 -2.97 -1.95 2.50
N ASN A 390 -2.25 -0.92 2.05
CA ASN A 390 -2.85 0.10 1.20
C ASN A 390 -3.10 -0.46 -0.22
N ARG A 391 -3.96 0.23 -0.96
CA ARG A 391 -4.33 -0.19 -2.32
C ARG A 391 -3.12 -0.26 -3.25
N LYS A 392 -2.19 0.69 -3.15
CA LYS A 392 -0.99 0.75 -4.01
C LYS A 392 -0.22 -0.57 -3.97
N TYR A 393 0.00 -1.11 -2.78
CA TYR A 393 0.72 -2.37 -2.63
C TYR A 393 -0.08 -3.59 -3.12
N VAL A 394 -1.39 -3.61 -2.91
CA VAL A 394 -2.26 -4.66 -3.46
C VAL A 394 -2.21 -4.66 -4.98
N MET A 395 -2.31 -3.48 -5.60
CA MET A 395 -2.21 -3.35 -7.06
C MET A 395 -0.83 -3.74 -7.59
N SER A 396 0.27 -3.48 -6.86
CA SER A 396 1.61 -3.91 -7.29
C SER A 396 1.73 -5.44 -7.37
N ARG A 397 1.07 -6.19 -6.46
CA ARG A 397 0.98 -7.65 -6.51
C ARG A 397 0.15 -8.14 -7.72
N ILE A 398 -1.00 -7.49 -7.95
CA ILE A 398 -1.86 -7.79 -9.12
C ILE A 398 -1.09 -7.54 -10.42
N ASP A 399 -0.40 -6.42 -10.55
CA ASP A 399 0.37 -6.07 -11.74
C ASP A 399 1.52 -7.06 -11.98
N ARG A 400 2.15 -7.55 -10.90
CA ARG A 400 3.17 -8.62 -10.99
C ARG A 400 2.57 -9.93 -11.50
N ALA A 401 1.42 -10.33 -10.97
CA ALA A 401 0.70 -11.53 -11.44
C ALA A 401 0.27 -11.39 -12.91
N LYS A 402 -0.28 -10.24 -13.30
CA LYS A 402 -0.66 -9.93 -14.70
C LYS A 402 0.54 -9.98 -15.65
N LYS A 403 1.68 -9.38 -15.28
CA LYS A 403 2.90 -9.38 -16.09
C LYS A 403 3.45 -10.79 -16.33
N GLN A 404 3.29 -11.67 -15.36
CA GLN A 404 3.73 -13.08 -15.45
C GLN A 404 2.62 -14.02 -15.91
N GLN A 405 1.44 -13.49 -16.25
CA GLN A 405 0.28 -14.26 -16.71
C GLN A 405 -0.19 -15.34 -15.73
N VAL A 406 0.02 -15.16 -14.44
CA VAL A 406 -0.45 -16.06 -13.40
C VAL A 406 -1.82 -15.58 -12.90
N PRO A 407 -2.88 -16.42 -13.00
CA PRO A 407 -4.21 -16.06 -12.51
C PRO A 407 -4.20 -15.71 -11.03
N MET A 408 -4.98 -14.70 -10.65
CA MET A 408 -5.07 -14.29 -9.25
C MET A 408 -6.54 -14.04 -8.87
N THR A 409 -6.92 -14.51 -7.69
CA THR A 409 -8.23 -14.26 -7.08
C THR A 409 -8.08 -13.85 -5.63
N ASN A 410 -9.18 -13.65 -4.88
CA ASN A 410 -9.13 -13.37 -3.46
C ASN A 410 -9.99 -14.33 -2.63
N TYR A 411 -9.83 -14.30 -1.31
CA TYR A 411 -10.55 -15.20 -0.37
C TYR A 411 -12.06 -15.17 -0.58
N GLY A 412 -12.67 -13.97 -0.66
CA GLY A 412 -14.11 -13.82 -0.79
C GLY A 412 -14.64 -14.39 -2.10
N VAL A 413 -13.96 -14.07 -3.20
CA VAL A 413 -14.31 -14.57 -4.55
C VAL A 413 -14.07 -16.08 -4.62
N THR A 414 -12.96 -16.59 -4.07
CA THR A 414 -12.67 -18.04 -4.01
C THR A 414 -13.77 -18.80 -3.28
N ILE A 415 -14.16 -18.34 -2.08
CA ILE A 415 -15.21 -19.01 -1.30
C ILE A 415 -16.55 -18.95 -2.04
N ALA A 416 -16.89 -17.78 -2.61
CA ALA A 416 -18.12 -17.61 -3.37
C ALA A 416 -18.18 -18.54 -4.62
N HIS A 417 -17.06 -18.66 -5.34
CA HIS A 417 -16.95 -19.54 -6.51
C HIS A 417 -17.11 -21.02 -6.10
N LEU A 418 -16.33 -21.47 -5.12
CA LEU A 418 -16.34 -22.86 -4.66
C LEU A 418 -17.66 -23.29 -4.00
N THR A 419 -18.46 -22.33 -3.52
CA THR A 419 -19.80 -22.58 -2.95
C THR A 419 -20.92 -22.38 -3.98
N GLY A 420 -20.60 -22.02 -5.23
CA GLY A 420 -21.58 -21.87 -6.32
C GLY A 420 -22.52 -20.66 -6.17
N ILE A 421 -22.07 -19.62 -5.49
CA ILE A 421 -22.86 -18.40 -5.23
C ILE A 421 -22.24 -17.14 -5.86
N LEU A 422 -21.12 -17.26 -6.58
CA LEU A 422 -20.45 -16.09 -7.17
C LEU A 422 -21.36 -15.29 -8.11
N ASP A 423 -22.14 -15.98 -8.94
CA ASP A 423 -23.09 -15.36 -9.89
C ASP A 423 -24.33 -14.73 -9.22
N LYS A 424 -24.49 -14.95 -7.90
CA LYS A 424 -25.65 -14.51 -7.11
C LYS A 424 -25.30 -13.31 -6.20
N ILE A 425 -24.07 -12.86 -6.26
CA ILE A 425 -23.57 -11.75 -5.46
C ILE A 425 -23.70 -10.44 -6.23
N SER A 426 -24.10 -9.40 -5.54
CA SER A 426 -24.00 -8.02 -6.04
C SER A 426 -22.58 -7.50 -5.86
N MET A 427 -21.97 -7.05 -6.95
CA MET A 427 -20.56 -6.62 -7.03
C MET A 427 -20.46 -5.22 -7.65
#